data_f244592e7d55565caf055c3e6b6a524e
#
_entry.id   f244592e7d55565caf055c3e6b6a524e
#
_cell.length_a   1.000
_cell.length_b   1.000
_cell.length_c   1.000
_cell.angle_alpha   90.00
_cell.angle_beta   90.00
_cell.angle_gamma   90.00
#
_symmetry.space_group_name_H-M   'P 1'
#
loop_
_entity.id
_entity.type
_entity.pdbx_description
1 polymer ?
#
loop_
_entity_poly.entity_id
_entity_poly.type
_entity_poly.pdbx_seq_one_letter_code
_entity_poly.pdbx_strand_id
1 'polypeptide(L)'
;YSSAASDVYKRQVPMSAIKAQLSTFSGQRQNIIHVNDYILIDDAYNASPDSIKASLSILSEFKTRGRKIAVLSDMLELGPDSPEYHKEVGRFIATTKVTDLFITGELSRHYIEEAWKENPSLHTRAFSSNGELIAFLETYLKKNDVVLIKGSNGMNLKEVSKALMA
;
A
#
# COMPACT_ATOMS: atom_id res chain seq x y z
N TYR A 1 30.17 8.38 -12.53
CA TYR A 1 28.80 8.07 -12.13
C TYR A 1 28.48 6.58 -12.15
N SER A 2 29.42 5.75 -12.07
CA SER A 2 29.23 4.30 -12.08
C SER A 2 29.17 3.68 -10.69
N SER A 3 29.12 4.50 -9.65
CA SER A 3 29.02 3.98 -8.30
C SER A 3 27.67 3.28 -8.06
N ALA A 4 27.61 2.40 -7.07
CA ALA A 4 26.37 1.70 -6.72
C ALA A 4 25.25 2.70 -6.37
N ALA A 5 25.58 3.83 -5.76
CA ALA A 5 24.61 4.88 -5.46
C ALA A 5 24.00 5.48 -6.73
N SER A 6 24.81 5.68 -7.75
CA SER A 6 24.35 6.16 -9.05
C SER A 6 23.42 5.18 -9.73
N ASP A 7 23.78 3.91 -9.71
CA ASP A 7 22.96 2.87 -10.33
C ASP A 7 21.63 2.74 -9.62
N VAL A 8 21.62 2.86 -8.30
CA VAL A 8 20.40 2.88 -7.51
C VAL A 8 19.54 4.09 -7.87
N TYR A 9 20.14 5.27 -8.00
CA TYR A 9 19.44 6.47 -8.40
C TYR A 9 18.81 6.33 -9.80
N LYS A 10 19.54 5.78 -10.75
CA LYS A 10 19.01 5.54 -12.11
C LYS A 10 17.86 4.58 -12.15
N ARG A 11 17.74 3.72 -11.14
CA ARG A 11 16.68 2.71 -11.05
C ARG A 11 15.47 3.20 -10.27
N GLN A 12 15.59 4.32 -9.60
CA GLN A 12 14.45 4.97 -8.97
C GLN A 12 13.60 5.62 -10.04
N VAL A 13 12.28 5.53 -9.87
CA VAL A 13 11.36 6.18 -10.79
C VAL A 13 11.46 7.68 -10.60
N PRO A 14 11.76 8.46 -11.65
CA PRO A 14 11.78 9.92 -11.52
C PRO A 14 10.42 10.46 -11.09
N MET A 15 10.41 11.59 -10.38
CA MET A 15 9.16 12.21 -9.94
C MET A 15 8.23 12.53 -11.11
N SER A 16 8.78 12.91 -12.26
CA SER A 16 8.00 13.17 -13.47
C SER A 16 7.30 11.91 -13.99
N ALA A 17 7.98 10.76 -13.95
CA ALA A 17 7.38 9.49 -14.36
C ALA A 17 6.31 9.04 -13.37
N ILE A 18 6.50 9.29 -12.08
CA ILE A 18 5.52 9.02 -11.04
C ILE A 18 4.25 9.83 -11.30
N LYS A 19 4.39 11.13 -11.56
CA LYS A 19 3.26 11.99 -11.88
C LYS A 19 2.54 11.57 -13.15
N ALA A 20 3.29 11.18 -14.17
CA ALA A 20 2.72 10.69 -15.43
C ALA A 20 1.95 9.40 -15.22
N GLN A 21 2.49 8.50 -14.41
CA GLN A 21 1.83 7.24 -14.07
C GLN A 21 0.53 7.48 -13.30
N LEU A 22 0.50 8.47 -12.42
CA LEU A 22 -0.70 8.85 -11.67
C LEU A 22 -1.75 9.53 -12.53
N SER A 23 -1.34 10.31 -13.52
CA SER A 23 -2.28 11.03 -14.39
C SER A 23 -3.17 10.09 -15.21
N THR A 24 -2.76 8.82 -15.37
CA THR A 24 -3.57 7.81 -16.04
C THR A 24 -4.73 7.32 -15.18
N PHE A 25 -4.71 7.63 -13.88
CA PHE A 25 -5.74 7.23 -12.91
C PHE A 25 -6.49 8.46 -12.43
N SER A 26 -7.33 9.00 -13.30
CA SER A 26 -8.10 10.22 -13.00
C SER A 26 -9.03 10.06 -11.80
N GLY A 27 -9.10 11.10 -10.97
CA GLY A 27 -10.04 11.16 -9.85
C GLY A 27 -9.49 10.65 -8.52
N GLN A 28 -8.23 10.22 -8.46
CA GLN A 28 -7.66 9.73 -7.22
C GLN A 28 -6.81 10.79 -6.52
N ARG A 29 -7.04 10.93 -5.22
CA ARG A 29 -6.30 11.86 -4.36
C ARG A 29 -5.12 11.14 -3.73
N GLN A 30 -4.15 10.78 -4.56
CA GLN A 30 -2.93 10.14 -4.09
C GLN A 30 -1.79 11.12 -4.03
N ASN A 31 -1.05 11.06 -2.94
CA ASN A 31 0.19 11.80 -2.78
C ASN A 31 1.34 10.81 -2.84
N ILE A 32 2.26 11.02 -3.75
CA ILE A 32 3.49 10.23 -3.83
C ILE A 32 4.62 11.04 -3.23
N ILE A 33 5.24 10.49 -2.20
CA ILE A 33 6.22 11.18 -1.38
C ILE A 33 7.49 10.35 -1.29
N HIS A 34 8.63 10.96 -1.57
CA HIS A 34 9.92 10.36 -1.28
C HIS A 34 10.23 10.54 0.19
N VAL A 35 10.40 9.43 0.90
CA VAL A 35 10.77 9.45 2.31
C VAL A 35 12.10 8.69 2.44
N ASN A 36 13.17 9.42 2.76
CA ASN A 36 14.51 8.83 2.80
C ASN A 36 14.80 8.04 1.51
N ASP A 37 14.92 6.73 1.61
CA ASP A 37 15.27 5.86 0.48
C ASP A 37 14.07 5.08 -0.09
N TYR A 38 12.86 5.34 0.38
CA TYR A 38 11.67 4.63 -0.10
C TYR A 38 10.59 5.60 -0.57
N ILE A 39 9.57 5.05 -1.20
CA ILE A 39 8.44 5.83 -1.74
C ILE A 39 7.18 5.49 -0.95
N LEU A 40 6.50 6.53 -0.49
CA LEU A 40 5.21 6.42 0.18
C LEU A 40 4.11 6.90 -0.77
N ILE A 41 3.12 6.04 -1.01
CA ILE A 41 1.89 6.41 -1.71
C ILE A 41 0.84 6.63 -0.62
N ASP A 42 0.62 7.89 -0.29
CA ASP A 42 -0.35 8.27 0.75
C ASP A 42 -1.73 8.42 0.13
N ASP A 43 -2.60 7.46 0.38
CA ASP A 43 -3.97 7.42 -0.11
C ASP A 43 -4.94 7.09 1.04
N ALA A 44 -4.65 7.64 2.20
CA ALA A 44 -5.35 7.33 3.45
C ALA A 44 -6.63 8.15 3.67
N TYR A 45 -7.15 8.79 2.63
CA TYR A 45 -8.32 9.65 2.75
C TYR A 45 -9.62 8.85 2.82
N ASN A 46 -9.77 7.87 1.95
CA ASN A 46 -10.97 7.03 1.89
C ASN A 46 -10.67 5.71 1.19
N ALA A 47 -11.57 4.75 1.32
CA ALA A 47 -11.40 3.44 0.71
C ALA A 47 -12.74 2.83 0.31
N SER A 48 -12.84 2.46 -0.96
CA SER A 48 -13.91 1.64 -1.52
C SER A 48 -13.28 0.46 -2.23
N PRO A 49 -14.04 -0.59 -2.57
CA PRO A 49 -13.48 -1.71 -3.31
C PRO A 49 -12.76 -1.29 -4.58
N ASP A 50 -13.41 -0.45 -5.38
CA ASP A 50 -12.84 0.01 -6.65
C ASP A 50 -11.61 0.90 -6.44
N SER A 51 -11.64 1.81 -5.47
CA SER A 51 -10.51 2.70 -5.22
C SER A 51 -9.30 1.94 -4.68
N ILE A 52 -9.51 0.94 -3.84
CA ILE A 52 -8.41 0.10 -3.35
C ILE A 52 -7.79 -0.70 -4.51
N LYS A 53 -8.62 -1.31 -5.37
CA LYS A 53 -8.12 -2.05 -6.52
C LYS A 53 -7.30 -1.15 -7.45
N ALA A 54 -7.77 0.07 -7.70
CA ALA A 54 -7.04 1.03 -8.52
C ALA A 54 -5.68 1.39 -7.90
N SER A 55 -5.63 1.66 -6.60
CA SER A 55 -4.38 1.96 -5.91
C SER A 55 -3.43 0.77 -5.88
N LEU A 56 -3.96 -0.43 -5.68
CA LEU A 56 -3.17 -1.66 -5.74
C LEU A 56 -2.58 -1.88 -7.13
N SER A 57 -3.32 -1.54 -8.19
CA SER A 57 -2.82 -1.62 -9.56
C SER A 57 -1.65 -0.67 -9.77
N ILE A 58 -1.74 0.54 -9.24
CA ILE A 58 -0.63 1.51 -9.29
C ILE A 58 0.59 0.94 -8.57
N LEU A 59 0.41 0.42 -7.37
CA LEU A 59 1.50 -0.19 -6.60
C LEU A 59 2.10 -1.38 -7.35
N SER A 60 1.25 -2.23 -7.92
CA SER A 60 1.66 -3.43 -8.65
C SER A 60 2.53 -3.08 -9.87
N GLU A 61 2.16 -2.04 -10.60
CA GLU A 61 2.88 -1.61 -11.80
C GLU A 61 4.03 -0.64 -11.52
N PHE A 62 4.19 -0.23 -10.28
CA PHE A 62 5.25 0.70 -9.92
C PHE A 62 6.62 0.06 -10.15
N LYS A 63 7.51 0.77 -10.85
CA LYS A 63 8.83 0.24 -11.16
C LYS A 63 9.79 0.46 -10.01
N THR A 64 10.16 -0.63 -9.35
CA THR A 64 11.13 -0.60 -8.26
C THR A 64 11.87 -1.93 -8.18
N ARG A 65 13.04 -1.90 -7.58
CA ARG A 65 13.80 -3.11 -7.23
C ARG A 65 13.50 -3.58 -5.81
N GLY A 66 12.83 -2.76 -5.03
CA GLY A 66 12.45 -3.08 -3.67
C GLY A 66 11.12 -3.81 -3.61
N ARG A 67 10.59 -3.86 -2.41
CA ARG A 67 9.32 -4.54 -2.15
C ARG A 67 8.15 -3.61 -2.47
N LYS A 68 7.01 -4.22 -2.76
CA LYS A 68 5.74 -3.52 -2.96
C LYS A 68 4.84 -3.85 -1.79
N ILE A 69 4.70 -2.90 -0.88
CA ILE A 69 4.07 -3.10 0.41
C ILE A 69 2.71 -2.41 0.42
N ALA A 70 1.64 -3.17 0.65
CA ALA A 70 0.32 -2.62 0.82
C ALA A 70 -0.02 -2.58 2.31
N VAL A 71 -0.35 -1.40 2.81
CA VAL A 71 -0.84 -1.17 4.17
C VAL A 71 -2.30 -0.76 4.05
N LEU A 72 -3.19 -1.63 4.44
CA LEU A 72 -4.63 -1.46 4.26
C LEU A 72 -5.37 -1.56 5.59
N SER A 73 -6.55 -0.95 5.64
CA SER A 73 -7.46 -1.10 6.75
C SER A 73 -8.89 -1.28 6.23
N ASP A 74 -9.84 -1.35 7.16
CA ASP A 74 -11.22 -1.62 6.79
C ASP A 74 -11.80 -0.58 5.86
N MET A 75 -12.64 -1.04 4.96
CA MET A 75 -13.56 -0.20 4.21
C MET A 75 -14.83 -0.07 5.03
N LEU A 76 -15.13 1.15 5.45
CA LEU A 76 -16.31 1.43 6.28
C LEU A 76 -17.52 1.78 5.42
N GLU A 77 -18.69 1.69 6.01
CA GLU A 77 -19.96 2.11 5.39
C GLU A 77 -20.35 1.36 4.12
N LEU A 78 -19.97 0.08 4.02
CA LEU A 78 -20.33 -0.77 2.88
C LEU A 78 -21.59 -1.61 3.10
N GLY A 79 -22.21 -1.49 4.26
CA GLY A 79 -23.44 -2.24 4.56
C GLY A 79 -23.19 -3.71 4.90
N PRO A 80 -24.24 -4.55 4.82
CA PRO A 80 -24.17 -5.94 5.29
C PRO A 80 -23.24 -6.83 4.46
N ASP A 81 -22.97 -6.46 3.21
CA ASP A 81 -22.08 -7.23 2.34
C ASP A 81 -20.59 -6.84 2.51
N SER A 82 -20.30 -6.04 3.52
CA SER A 82 -18.93 -5.58 3.77
C SER A 82 -17.89 -6.70 3.80
N PRO A 83 -18.12 -7.85 4.46
CA PRO A 83 -17.15 -8.96 4.42
C PRO A 83 -16.86 -9.45 3.01
N GLU A 84 -17.87 -9.55 2.15
CA GLU A 84 -17.68 -9.99 0.77
C GLU A 84 -16.86 -9.01 -0.06
N TYR A 85 -17.07 -7.71 0.14
CA TYR A 85 -16.25 -6.69 -0.53
C TYR A 85 -14.78 -6.76 -0.11
N HIS A 86 -14.53 -7.04 1.17
CA HIS A 86 -13.16 -7.23 1.66
C HIS A 86 -12.53 -8.49 1.06
N LYS A 87 -13.28 -9.57 0.95
CA LYS A 87 -12.80 -10.81 0.31
C LYS A 87 -12.47 -10.59 -1.16
N GLU A 88 -13.30 -9.83 -1.86
CA GLU A 88 -13.07 -9.48 -3.25
C GLU A 88 -11.73 -8.75 -3.45
N VAL A 89 -11.45 -7.78 -2.59
CA VAL A 89 -10.17 -7.07 -2.60
C VAL A 89 -9.02 -8.04 -2.30
N GLY A 90 -9.19 -8.94 -1.35
CA GLY A 90 -8.19 -9.96 -1.03
C GLY A 90 -7.84 -10.82 -2.24
N ARG A 91 -8.85 -11.29 -2.97
CA ARG A 91 -8.64 -12.06 -4.21
C ARG A 91 -7.90 -11.24 -5.25
N PHE A 92 -8.23 -9.96 -5.35
CA PHE A 92 -7.54 -9.06 -6.28
C PHE A 92 -6.06 -8.89 -5.92
N ILE A 93 -5.74 -8.73 -4.63
CA ILE A 93 -4.35 -8.60 -4.16
C ILE A 93 -3.51 -9.77 -4.65
N ALA A 94 -4.05 -10.97 -4.60
CA ALA A 94 -3.33 -12.17 -5.03
C ALA A 94 -2.93 -12.16 -6.51
N THR A 95 -3.63 -11.37 -7.34
CA THR A 95 -3.31 -11.24 -8.77
C THR A 95 -2.26 -10.19 -9.05
N THR A 96 -1.87 -9.40 -8.05
CA THR A 96 -0.94 -8.28 -8.19
C THR A 96 0.50 -8.69 -7.88
N LYS A 97 1.42 -7.77 -8.12
CA LYS A 97 2.84 -7.95 -7.78
C LYS A 97 3.17 -7.47 -6.36
N VAL A 98 2.18 -7.28 -5.52
CA VAL A 98 2.38 -6.90 -4.13
C VAL A 98 3.12 -8.03 -3.40
N THR A 99 4.16 -7.66 -2.67
CA THR A 99 5.01 -8.61 -1.95
C THR A 99 4.62 -8.76 -0.48
N ASP A 100 4.09 -7.70 0.10
CA ASP A 100 3.78 -7.63 1.54
C ASP A 100 2.41 -6.97 1.74
N LEU A 101 1.61 -7.53 2.62
CA LEU A 101 0.30 -6.99 2.98
C LEU A 101 0.19 -6.88 4.50
N PHE A 102 0.13 -5.66 4.99
CA PHE A 102 -0.01 -5.35 6.40
C PHE A 102 -1.35 -4.67 6.64
N ILE A 103 -2.04 -5.08 7.67
CA ILE A 103 -3.39 -4.61 7.93
C ILE A 103 -3.61 -4.17 9.37
N THR A 104 -4.56 -3.26 9.56
CA THR A 104 -5.23 -3.01 10.84
C THR A 104 -6.73 -3.12 10.61
N GLY A 105 -7.47 -3.42 11.67
CA GLY A 105 -8.92 -3.57 11.60
C GLY A 105 -9.38 -5.02 11.49
N GLU A 106 -10.63 -5.22 11.78
CA GLU A 106 -11.20 -6.59 11.84
C GLU A 106 -11.58 -7.13 10.47
N LEU A 107 -12.21 -6.30 9.64
CA LEU A 107 -12.66 -6.71 8.32
C LEU A 107 -11.49 -6.94 7.36
N SER A 108 -10.39 -6.22 7.58
CA SER A 108 -9.18 -6.34 6.77
C SER A 108 -8.56 -7.73 6.83
N ARG A 109 -8.89 -8.54 7.81
CA ARG A 109 -8.43 -9.92 7.89
C ARG A 109 -8.89 -10.74 6.70
N HIS A 110 -10.03 -10.38 6.12
CA HIS A 110 -10.51 -11.02 4.89
C HIS A 110 -9.58 -10.79 3.71
N TYR A 111 -8.87 -9.66 3.67
CA TYR A 111 -7.85 -9.44 2.63
C TYR A 111 -6.77 -10.52 2.70
N ILE A 112 -6.24 -10.76 3.90
CA ILE A 112 -5.18 -11.74 4.11
C ILE A 112 -5.66 -13.15 3.81
N GLU A 113 -6.80 -13.53 4.33
CA GLU A 113 -7.35 -14.87 4.17
C GLU A 113 -7.55 -15.22 2.70
N GLU A 114 -8.18 -14.33 1.95
CA GLU A 114 -8.47 -14.60 0.54
C GLU A 114 -7.24 -14.49 -0.35
N ALA A 115 -6.36 -13.51 -0.07
CA ALA A 115 -5.12 -13.39 -0.83
C ALA A 115 -4.23 -14.61 -0.66
N TRP A 116 -4.16 -15.12 0.54
CA TRP A 116 -3.29 -16.25 0.88
C TRP A 116 -3.72 -17.56 0.22
N LYS A 117 -5.02 -17.74 -0.04
CA LYS A 117 -5.53 -18.91 -0.75
C LYS A 117 -4.93 -19.04 -2.14
N GLU A 118 -4.74 -17.91 -2.82
CA GLU A 118 -4.24 -17.88 -4.20
C GLU A 118 -2.74 -17.60 -4.28
N ASN A 119 -2.19 -16.92 -3.29
CA ASN A 119 -0.77 -16.58 -3.25
C ASN A 119 -0.20 -16.77 -1.83
N PRO A 120 0.13 -18.00 -1.45
CA PRO A 120 0.66 -18.28 -0.11
C PRO A 120 2.06 -17.73 0.14
N SER A 121 2.75 -17.24 -0.87
CA SER A 121 4.06 -16.62 -0.70
C SER A 121 3.96 -15.13 -0.30
N LEU A 122 2.76 -14.56 -0.31
CA LEU A 122 2.54 -13.19 0.13
C LEU A 122 2.91 -13.06 1.61
N HIS A 123 3.75 -12.10 1.93
CA HIS A 123 4.12 -11.81 3.30
C HIS A 123 3.03 -10.98 3.96
N THR A 124 2.42 -11.50 5.01
CA THR A 124 1.26 -10.84 5.62
C THR A 124 1.42 -10.69 7.13
N ARG A 125 0.83 -9.62 7.66
CA ARG A 125 0.74 -9.43 9.11
C ARG A 125 -0.42 -8.53 9.46
N ALA A 126 -1.14 -8.88 10.54
CA ALA A 126 -2.21 -8.09 11.12
C ALA A 126 -1.72 -7.40 12.39
N PHE A 127 -2.09 -6.15 12.56
CA PHE A 127 -1.72 -5.36 13.74
C PHE A 127 -2.96 -4.96 14.50
N SER A 128 -2.85 -4.90 15.82
CA SER A 128 -3.99 -4.56 16.66
C SER A 128 -4.25 -3.04 16.74
N SER A 129 -3.29 -2.23 16.32
CA SER A 129 -3.42 -0.77 16.34
C SER A 129 -2.51 -0.12 15.30
N ASN A 130 -2.84 1.12 14.95
CA ASN A 130 -1.97 1.92 14.08
C ASN A 130 -0.61 2.18 14.75
N GLY A 131 -0.58 2.31 16.07
CA GLY A 131 0.67 2.49 16.79
C GLY A 131 1.63 1.33 16.63
N GLU A 132 1.13 0.10 16.72
CA GLU A 132 1.95 -1.09 16.49
C GLU A 132 2.44 -1.17 15.05
N LEU A 133 1.55 -0.84 14.11
CA LEU A 133 1.88 -0.82 12.68
C LEU A 133 2.99 0.21 12.40
N ILE A 134 2.88 1.41 12.95
CA ILE A 134 3.89 2.45 12.80
C ILE A 134 5.24 1.97 13.32
N ALA A 135 5.28 1.44 14.54
CA ALA A 135 6.51 0.95 15.14
C ALA A 135 7.17 -0.13 14.29
N PHE A 136 6.36 -1.03 13.72
CA PHE A 136 6.85 -2.05 12.83
C PHE A 136 7.42 -1.47 11.54
N LEU A 137 6.66 -0.60 10.88
CA LEU A 137 7.07 -0.02 9.59
C LEU A 137 8.35 0.80 9.70
N GLU A 138 8.53 1.53 10.79
CA GLU A 138 9.72 2.35 11.00
C GLU A 138 11.01 1.55 10.97
N THR A 139 10.96 0.28 11.34
CA THR A 139 12.12 -0.61 11.30
C THR A 139 12.13 -1.54 10.09
N TYR A 140 10.98 -1.75 9.47
CA TYR A 140 10.82 -2.70 8.36
C TYR A 140 11.16 -2.12 6.99
N LEU A 141 10.80 -0.86 6.77
CA LEU A 141 10.95 -0.24 5.46
C LEU A 141 12.42 -0.06 5.11
N LYS A 142 12.75 -0.35 3.87
CA LYS A 142 14.11 -0.33 3.34
C LYS A 142 14.18 0.47 2.05
N LYS A 143 15.39 0.71 1.63
CA LYS A 143 15.68 1.33 0.36
C LYS A 143 14.95 0.67 -0.80
N ASN A 144 14.40 1.50 -1.67
CA ASN A 144 13.67 1.12 -2.87
C ASN A 144 12.28 0.50 -2.62
N ASP A 145 11.86 0.36 -1.37
CA ASP A 145 10.50 -0.07 -1.09
C ASP A 145 9.49 0.96 -1.60
N VAL A 146 8.34 0.49 -2.01
CA VAL A 146 7.19 1.33 -2.30
C VAL A 146 6.07 0.86 -1.38
N VAL A 147 5.56 1.77 -0.56
CA VAL A 147 4.51 1.47 0.39
C VAL A 147 3.24 2.27 0.08
N LEU A 148 2.13 1.57 -0.09
CA LEU A 148 0.81 2.17 -0.25
C LEU A 148 0.10 2.15 1.09
N ILE A 149 -0.46 3.29 1.49
CA ILE A 149 -1.28 3.38 2.70
C ILE A 149 -2.69 3.79 2.31
N LYS A 150 -3.67 2.91 2.54
CA LYS A 150 -5.05 3.14 2.14
C LYS A 150 -6.05 2.47 3.07
N GLY A 151 -7.03 3.24 3.48
CA GLY A 151 -8.13 2.77 4.32
C GLY A 151 -9.21 3.84 4.43
N SER A 152 -10.35 3.49 4.99
CA SER A 152 -11.39 4.48 5.24
C SER A 152 -10.94 5.54 6.22
N ASN A 153 -11.46 6.75 6.07
CA ASN A 153 -11.08 7.88 6.92
C ASN A 153 -11.23 7.56 8.41
N GLY A 154 -12.28 6.85 8.79
CA GLY A 154 -12.52 6.45 10.18
C GLY A 154 -11.46 5.52 10.77
N MET A 155 -10.65 4.87 9.95
CA MET A 155 -9.56 4.01 10.42
C MET A 155 -8.28 4.80 10.71
N ASN A 156 -8.24 6.06 10.35
CA ASN A 156 -7.17 7.01 10.64
C ASN A 156 -5.76 6.57 10.22
N LEU A 157 -5.64 5.92 9.06
CA LEU A 157 -4.31 5.57 8.54
C LEU A 157 -3.48 6.81 8.17
N LYS A 158 -4.08 7.99 8.17
CA LYS A 158 -3.35 9.26 8.02
C LYS A 158 -2.27 9.42 9.06
N GLU A 159 -2.49 8.94 10.29
CA GLU A 159 -1.46 9.01 11.34
C GLU A 159 -0.27 8.14 11.02
N VAL A 160 -0.47 7.03 10.29
CA VAL A 160 0.62 6.17 9.83
C VAL A 160 1.47 6.93 8.80
N SER A 161 0.83 7.54 7.80
CA SER A 161 1.52 8.35 6.80
C SER A 161 2.31 9.49 7.44
N LYS A 162 1.69 10.20 8.38
CA LYS A 162 2.36 11.30 9.08
C LYS A 162 3.59 10.84 9.86
N ALA A 163 3.48 9.71 10.54
CA ALA A 163 4.59 9.16 11.31
C ALA A 163 5.77 8.79 10.39
N LEU A 164 5.49 8.20 9.23
CA LEU A 164 6.52 7.82 8.28
C LEU A 164 7.21 9.03 7.63
N MET A 165 6.50 10.14 7.52
CA MET A 165 7.04 11.39 6.95
C MET A 165 7.79 12.25 7.95
N ALA A 166 7.67 11.96 9.23
CA ALA A 166 8.29 12.73 10.29
C ALA A 166 9.82 12.59 10.34
#